data_7ee8e38b2a0b34ac471f71238fa4926f
#
_entry.id   7ee8e38b2a0b34ac471f71238fa4926f
#
_cell.length_a   1.000
_cell.length_b   1.000
_cell.length_c   1.000
_cell.angle_alpha   90.00
_cell.angle_beta   90.00
_cell.angle_gamma   90.00
#
_symmetry.space_group_name_H-M   'P 1'
#
loop_
_entity.id
_entity.type
_entity.pdbx_description
1 polymer ?
#
loop_
_entity_poly.entity_id
_entity_poly.type
_entity_poly.pdbx_seq_one_letter_code
_entity_poly.pdbx_strand_id
1 'polypeptide(L)'
;MPVIEIDNLTKEYETGFARKKKVRALDGLSLTLEHGQIFGFLGANGAGKTTTLKLLMRLIFPTAGTARILGHDISDTSMHARIGYLPEAPYFYDYLTAREFMNYCGELFGLNRTDRQSRTEELLARVNLEKTNWDKQLRKFSKGMLQRVGLAQAIVNEPEIVFLDEPMSGLDPVGRREVRDLIAELRSEGKTVFMCSHILSDIEVLCDNVAILKGGQLAHAGSLNELRAGELKLIEIIATGAEAEVLKQTLSIDAAVTDTPSGLRIEVSDEKDVDAVIAGLRKVNGKLISVQPVRQTLEDLFMS
;
A
#
# COMPACT_ATOMS: atom_id res chain seq x y z
N MET A 1 2.50 -7.28 -21.52
CA MET A 1 1.56 -6.13 -21.70
C MET A 1 1.12 -5.70 -20.34
N PRO A 2 1.07 -4.41 -20.08
CA PRO A 2 0.64 -3.93 -18.77
C PRO A 2 -0.80 -4.35 -18.44
N VAL A 3 -1.06 -4.59 -17.15
CA VAL A 3 -2.39 -4.95 -16.66
C VAL A 3 -3.25 -3.72 -16.40
N ILE A 4 -2.63 -2.60 -16.02
CA ILE A 4 -3.25 -1.28 -15.86
C ILE A 4 -2.39 -0.24 -16.56
N GLU A 5 -3.01 0.61 -17.34
CA GLU A 5 -2.42 1.81 -17.95
C GLU A 5 -3.29 3.00 -17.60
N ILE A 6 -2.70 4.01 -16.99
CA ILE A 6 -3.36 5.27 -16.63
C ILE A 6 -2.60 6.39 -17.34
N ASP A 7 -3.30 7.23 -18.07
CA ASP A 7 -2.73 8.37 -18.80
C ASP A 7 -3.45 9.68 -18.46
N ASN A 8 -2.73 10.57 -17.78
CA ASN A 8 -3.15 11.91 -17.36
C ASN A 8 -4.55 11.95 -16.69
N LEU A 9 -4.87 10.91 -15.90
CA LEU A 9 -6.18 10.74 -15.29
C LEU A 9 -6.44 11.85 -14.26
N THR A 10 -7.52 12.59 -14.46
CA THR A 10 -7.87 13.76 -13.63
C THR A 10 -9.32 13.67 -13.16
N LYS A 11 -9.55 14.04 -11.90
CA LYS A 11 -10.89 14.13 -11.31
C LYS A 11 -11.09 15.40 -10.53
N GLU A 12 -12.06 16.20 -10.97
CA GLU A 12 -12.57 17.36 -10.22
C GLU A 12 -13.99 17.07 -9.70
N TYR A 13 -14.22 17.44 -8.47
CA TYR A 13 -15.55 17.45 -7.85
C TYR A 13 -16.03 18.89 -7.70
N GLU A 14 -17.29 19.13 -7.98
CA GLU A 14 -17.96 20.38 -7.65
C GLU A 14 -18.68 20.24 -6.30
N THR A 15 -18.32 21.08 -5.34
CA THR A 15 -18.89 21.09 -3.99
C THR A 15 -19.53 22.46 -3.70
N GLY A 16 -20.63 22.47 -2.94
CA GLY A 16 -21.35 23.68 -2.53
C GLY A 16 -22.61 23.95 -3.36
N PHE A 17 -23.67 24.41 -2.66
CA PHE A 17 -24.99 24.64 -3.28
C PHE A 17 -25.09 26.03 -3.94
N ALA A 18 -24.58 27.07 -3.28
CA ALA A 18 -24.71 28.47 -3.76
C ALA A 18 -23.43 29.00 -4.44
N ARG A 19 -22.25 28.56 -3.99
CA ARG A 19 -20.97 28.83 -4.64
C ARG A 19 -20.29 27.49 -4.91
N LYS A 20 -20.27 27.09 -6.15
CA LYS A 20 -19.57 25.88 -6.59
C LYS A 20 -18.06 26.06 -6.42
N LYS A 21 -17.46 25.31 -5.50
CA LYS A 21 -16.01 25.19 -5.36
C LYS A 21 -15.56 23.92 -6.06
N LYS A 22 -14.58 24.03 -6.94
CA LYS A 22 -13.95 22.86 -7.55
C LYS A 22 -12.87 22.33 -6.62
N VAL A 23 -12.94 21.05 -6.34
CA VAL A 23 -11.90 20.32 -5.59
C VAL A 23 -11.31 19.28 -6.53
N ARG A 24 -10.04 19.44 -6.85
CA ARG A 24 -9.31 18.50 -7.69
C ARG A 24 -8.77 17.37 -6.80
N ALA A 25 -9.39 16.21 -6.90
CA ALA A 25 -9.06 15.04 -6.10
C ALA A 25 -7.98 14.17 -6.76
N LEU A 26 -7.83 14.28 -8.09
CA LEU A 26 -6.77 13.64 -8.87
C LEU A 26 -6.35 14.60 -9.98
N ASP A 27 -5.05 14.78 -10.17
CA ASP A 27 -4.47 15.77 -11.06
C ASP A 27 -3.38 15.15 -11.96
N GLY A 28 -3.78 14.70 -13.14
CA GLY A 28 -2.87 14.20 -14.17
C GLY A 28 -2.13 12.92 -13.81
N LEU A 29 -2.75 11.99 -13.06
CA LEU A 29 -2.11 10.72 -12.71
C LEU A 29 -1.78 9.92 -13.97
N SER A 30 -0.49 9.57 -14.13
CA SER A 30 -0.02 8.61 -15.14
C SER A 30 0.75 7.49 -14.46
N LEU A 31 0.37 6.23 -14.75
CA LEU A 31 0.91 5.06 -14.07
C LEU A 31 0.70 3.81 -14.92
N THR A 32 1.68 2.91 -14.92
CA THR A 32 1.61 1.62 -15.62
C THR A 32 1.96 0.49 -14.67
N LEU A 33 1.16 -0.59 -14.69
CA LEU A 33 1.37 -1.78 -13.86
C LEU A 33 1.48 -3.03 -14.72
N GLU A 34 2.41 -3.91 -14.35
CA GLU A 34 2.57 -5.22 -14.98
C GLU A 34 1.77 -6.31 -14.26
N HIS A 35 1.59 -7.46 -14.94
CA HIS A 35 0.88 -8.62 -14.40
C HIS A 35 1.64 -9.31 -13.26
N GLY A 36 0.89 -10.00 -12.38
CA GLY A 36 1.42 -10.96 -11.41
C GLY A 36 2.20 -10.36 -10.24
N GLN A 37 1.93 -9.09 -9.91
CA GLN A 37 2.58 -8.37 -8.80
C GLN A 37 1.57 -7.89 -7.76
N ILE A 38 2.08 -7.60 -6.56
CA ILE A 38 1.36 -6.81 -5.57
C ILE A 38 1.84 -5.37 -5.71
N PHE A 39 0.94 -4.48 -6.10
CA PHE A 39 1.21 -3.06 -6.26
C PHE A 39 0.59 -2.27 -5.12
N GLY A 40 1.43 -1.51 -4.42
CA GLY A 40 1.03 -0.63 -3.32
C GLY A 40 0.74 0.79 -3.79
N PHE A 41 -0.43 1.32 -3.48
CA PHE A 41 -0.81 2.69 -3.74
C PHE A 41 -0.91 3.45 -2.42
N LEU A 42 0.17 4.11 -2.03
CA LEU A 42 0.37 4.75 -0.73
C LEU A 42 -0.03 6.23 -0.79
N GLY A 43 -0.65 6.73 0.26
CA GLY A 43 -0.98 8.15 0.37
C GLY A 43 -1.76 8.45 1.64
N ALA A 44 -1.68 9.67 2.13
CA ALA A 44 -2.49 10.14 3.25
C ALA A 44 -4.00 10.08 2.94
N ASN A 45 -4.83 10.21 3.95
CA ASN A 45 -6.27 10.34 3.76
C ASN A 45 -6.57 11.60 2.93
N GLY A 46 -7.41 11.44 1.91
CA GLY A 46 -7.70 12.52 0.96
C GLY A 46 -6.67 12.69 -0.17
N ALA A 47 -5.61 11.90 -0.24
CA ALA A 47 -4.61 11.98 -1.31
C ALA A 47 -5.13 11.61 -2.71
N GLY A 48 -6.31 10.97 -2.82
CA GLY A 48 -6.92 10.58 -4.09
C GLY A 48 -6.99 9.07 -4.34
N LYS A 49 -6.51 8.22 -3.41
CA LYS A 49 -6.44 6.76 -3.56
C LYS A 49 -7.80 6.13 -3.94
N THR A 50 -8.79 6.29 -3.09
CA THR A 50 -10.16 5.79 -3.33
C THR A 50 -10.80 6.40 -4.58
N THR A 51 -10.48 7.67 -4.90
CA THR A 51 -10.93 8.31 -6.14
C THR A 51 -10.35 7.59 -7.36
N THR A 52 -9.06 7.26 -7.34
CA THR A 52 -8.41 6.49 -8.40
C THR A 52 -9.07 5.13 -8.59
N LEU A 53 -9.28 4.36 -7.50
CA LEU A 53 -9.97 3.08 -7.58
C LEU A 53 -11.39 3.20 -8.16
N LYS A 54 -12.16 4.18 -7.69
CA LYS A 54 -13.51 4.42 -8.20
C LYS A 54 -13.53 4.77 -9.69
N LEU A 55 -12.53 5.50 -10.19
CA LEU A 55 -12.37 5.79 -11.62
C LEU A 55 -12.05 4.51 -12.41
N LEU A 56 -11.09 3.72 -11.94
CA LEU A 56 -10.70 2.45 -12.58
C LEU A 56 -11.85 1.45 -12.62
N MET A 57 -12.66 1.41 -11.56
CA MET A 57 -13.87 0.58 -11.48
C MET A 57 -15.10 1.17 -12.19
N ARG A 58 -14.95 2.33 -12.86
CA ARG A 58 -16.07 3.03 -13.53
C ARG A 58 -17.24 3.37 -12.58
N LEU A 59 -17.01 3.44 -11.28
CA LEU A 59 -18.01 3.89 -10.30
C LEU A 59 -18.23 5.41 -10.35
N ILE A 60 -17.24 6.14 -10.85
CA ILE A 60 -17.27 7.57 -11.17
C ILE A 60 -16.58 7.81 -12.51
N PHE A 61 -16.80 8.97 -13.12
CA PHE A 61 -16.26 9.31 -14.43
C PHE A 61 -15.09 10.28 -14.30
N PRO A 62 -14.01 10.12 -15.11
CA PRO A 62 -12.92 11.07 -15.15
C PRO A 62 -13.37 12.44 -15.68
N THR A 63 -12.71 13.50 -15.23
CA THR A 63 -12.85 14.84 -15.79
C THR A 63 -11.99 15.01 -17.03
N ALA A 64 -10.81 14.39 -17.04
CA ALA A 64 -9.90 14.30 -18.18
C ALA A 64 -8.99 13.07 -18.04
N GLY A 65 -8.27 12.74 -19.10
CA GLY A 65 -7.39 11.58 -19.17
C GLY A 65 -8.14 10.27 -19.42
N THR A 66 -7.38 9.18 -19.53
CA THR A 66 -7.89 7.84 -19.85
C THR A 66 -7.23 6.79 -18.97
N ALA A 67 -7.83 5.60 -18.89
CA ALA A 67 -7.19 4.44 -18.31
C ALA A 67 -7.66 3.16 -19.01
N ARG A 68 -6.81 2.13 -18.98
CA ARG A 68 -7.11 0.79 -19.47
C ARG A 68 -6.82 -0.24 -18.39
N ILE A 69 -7.62 -1.29 -18.35
CA ILE A 69 -7.42 -2.46 -17.49
C ILE A 69 -7.54 -3.70 -18.36
N LEU A 70 -6.53 -4.60 -18.27
CA LEU A 70 -6.47 -5.82 -19.10
C LEU A 70 -6.59 -5.52 -20.61
N GLY A 71 -6.05 -4.36 -21.05
CA GLY A 71 -6.13 -3.89 -22.44
C GLY A 71 -7.45 -3.22 -22.85
N HIS A 72 -8.48 -3.26 -22.00
CA HIS A 72 -9.79 -2.63 -22.23
C HIS A 72 -9.83 -1.21 -21.64
N ASP A 73 -10.44 -0.27 -22.38
CA ASP A 73 -10.75 1.04 -21.84
C ASP A 73 -11.69 0.91 -20.63
N ILE A 74 -11.50 1.73 -19.58
CA ILE A 74 -12.35 1.69 -18.38
C ILE A 74 -13.83 1.98 -18.64
N SER A 75 -14.20 2.46 -19.83
CA SER A 75 -15.61 2.59 -20.25
C SER A 75 -16.22 1.25 -20.68
N ASP A 76 -15.42 0.25 -21.00
CA ASP A 76 -15.87 -1.11 -21.31
C ASP A 76 -16.12 -1.90 -20.01
N THR A 77 -17.38 -2.03 -19.63
CA THR A 77 -17.77 -2.75 -18.39
C THR A 77 -17.62 -4.27 -18.49
N SER A 78 -17.35 -4.84 -19.66
CA SER A 78 -17.15 -6.29 -19.83
C SER A 78 -15.96 -6.80 -19.01
N MET A 79 -14.96 -5.97 -18.78
CA MET A 79 -13.79 -6.29 -17.96
C MET A 79 -14.13 -6.57 -16.48
N HIS A 80 -15.27 -6.06 -15.97
CA HIS A 80 -15.65 -6.23 -14.55
C HIS A 80 -15.81 -7.69 -14.15
N ALA A 81 -16.15 -8.58 -15.10
CA ALA A 81 -16.19 -10.02 -14.85
C ALA A 81 -14.81 -10.61 -14.46
N ARG A 82 -13.71 -9.94 -14.83
CA ARG A 82 -12.31 -10.35 -14.60
C ARG A 82 -11.66 -9.58 -13.44
N ILE A 83 -12.42 -8.73 -12.75
CA ILE A 83 -11.92 -7.85 -11.69
C ILE A 83 -12.59 -8.20 -10.37
N GLY A 84 -11.82 -8.19 -9.30
CA GLY A 84 -12.30 -8.22 -7.92
C GLY A 84 -12.15 -6.86 -7.26
N TYR A 85 -13.05 -6.50 -6.36
CA TYR A 85 -12.99 -5.23 -5.65
C TYR A 85 -13.45 -5.33 -4.19
N LEU A 86 -12.61 -4.89 -3.28
CA LEU A 86 -12.93 -4.65 -1.89
C LEU A 86 -12.86 -3.14 -1.62
N PRO A 87 -13.96 -2.43 -1.39
CA PRO A 87 -13.94 -1.04 -0.95
C PRO A 87 -13.51 -0.92 0.54
N GLU A 88 -13.03 0.26 0.96
CA GLU A 88 -12.66 0.55 2.35
C GLU A 88 -13.80 0.26 3.35
N ALA A 89 -15.03 0.60 2.97
CA ALA A 89 -16.25 0.32 3.73
C ALA A 89 -17.21 -0.50 2.87
N PRO A 90 -17.10 -1.83 2.87
CA PRO A 90 -17.98 -2.67 2.08
C PRO A 90 -19.41 -2.61 2.64
N TYR A 91 -20.38 -2.46 1.74
CA TYR A 91 -21.77 -2.50 2.08
C TYR A 91 -22.34 -3.92 1.90
N PHE A 92 -22.95 -4.44 2.94
CA PHE A 92 -23.56 -5.76 2.92
C PHE A 92 -25.09 -5.68 3.13
N TYR A 93 -25.80 -6.63 2.58
CA TYR A 93 -27.19 -6.90 2.98
C TYR A 93 -27.15 -7.58 4.37
N ASP A 94 -27.19 -6.79 5.41
CA ASP A 94 -26.89 -7.19 6.79
C ASP A 94 -27.84 -8.24 7.38
N TYR A 95 -29.02 -8.40 6.79
CA TYR A 95 -30.01 -9.45 7.11
C TYR A 95 -29.68 -10.82 6.51
N LEU A 96 -28.79 -10.88 5.50
CA LEU A 96 -28.31 -12.15 4.95
C LEU A 96 -27.26 -12.78 5.87
N THR A 97 -27.17 -14.12 5.82
CA THR A 97 -26.04 -14.85 6.37
C THR A 97 -24.81 -14.71 5.44
N ALA A 98 -23.62 -15.03 5.95
CA ALA A 98 -22.42 -15.03 5.11
C ALA A 98 -22.55 -15.99 3.92
N ARG A 99 -23.12 -17.17 4.15
CA ARG A 99 -23.39 -18.17 3.11
C ARG A 99 -24.37 -17.66 2.05
N GLU A 100 -25.49 -17.07 2.47
CA GLU A 100 -26.48 -16.50 1.55
C GLU A 100 -25.89 -15.35 0.73
N PHE A 101 -25.14 -14.47 1.38
CA PHE A 101 -24.48 -13.34 0.71
C PHE A 101 -23.47 -13.82 -0.34
N MET A 102 -22.61 -14.78 -0.01
CA MET A 102 -21.63 -15.33 -0.96
C MET A 102 -22.31 -16.07 -2.13
N ASN A 103 -23.37 -16.83 -1.86
CA ASN A 103 -24.19 -17.46 -2.91
C ASN A 103 -24.82 -16.41 -3.83
N TYR A 104 -25.36 -15.32 -3.28
CA TYR A 104 -25.89 -14.20 -4.05
C TYR A 104 -24.80 -13.57 -4.95
N CYS A 105 -23.61 -13.31 -4.42
CA CYS A 105 -22.50 -12.81 -5.23
C CYS A 105 -22.12 -13.76 -6.37
N GLY A 106 -22.01 -15.05 -6.09
CA GLY A 106 -21.73 -16.05 -7.13
C GLY A 106 -22.82 -16.12 -8.21
N GLU A 107 -24.10 -15.90 -7.84
CA GLU A 107 -25.20 -15.83 -8.81
C GLU A 107 -25.08 -14.64 -9.75
N LEU A 108 -24.70 -13.47 -9.23
CA LEU A 108 -24.47 -12.27 -10.04
C LEU A 108 -23.37 -12.48 -11.08
N PHE A 109 -22.37 -13.31 -10.79
CA PHE A 109 -21.32 -13.70 -11.74
C PHE A 109 -21.69 -14.92 -12.60
N GLY A 110 -22.95 -15.39 -12.52
CA GLY A 110 -23.46 -16.45 -13.42
C GLY A 110 -23.06 -17.87 -13.02
N LEU A 111 -22.53 -18.09 -11.82
CA LEU A 111 -22.22 -19.44 -11.34
C LEU A 111 -23.51 -20.25 -11.15
N ASN A 112 -23.53 -21.48 -11.63
CA ASN A 112 -24.64 -22.40 -11.38
C ASN A 112 -24.75 -22.78 -9.89
N ARG A 113 -25.86 -23.38 -9.47
CA ARG A 113 -26.15 -23.66 -8.06
C ARG A 113 -25.08 -24.50 -7.37
N THR A 114 -24.58 -25.53 -8.04
CA THR A 114 -23.59 -26.45 -7.47
C THR A 114 -22.23 -25.74 -7.31
N ASP A 115 -21.78 -25.03 -8.33
CA ASP A 115 -20.51 -24.31 -8.31
C ASP A 115 -20.55 -23.17 -7.27
N ARG A 116 -21.68 -22.45 -7.13
CA ARG A 116 -21.85 -21.43 -6.10
C ARG A 116 -21.68 -21.99 -4.69
N GLN A 117 -22.32 -23.12 -4.41
CA GLN A 117 -22.22 -23.75 -3.07
C GLN A 117 -20.79 -24.14 -2.76
N SER A 118 -20.14 -24.84 -3.66
CA SER A 118 -18.75 -25.25 -3.51
C SER A 118 -17.82 -24.03 -3.34
N ARG A 119 -17.97 -23.04 -4.21
CA ARG A 119 -17.15 -21.82 -4.17
C ARG A 119 -17.38 -21.00 -2.91
N THR A 120 -18.62 -20.92 -2.43
CA THR A 120 -18.96 -20.24 -1.16
C THR A 120 -18.23 -20.90 0.01
N GLU A 121 -18.28 -22.23 0.14
CA GLU A 121 -17.63 -22.94 1.23
C GLU A 121 -16.11 -22.84 1.18
N GLU A 122 -15.55 -22.98 -0.01
CA GLU A 122 -14.12 -22.78 -0.27
C GLU A 122 -13.66 -21.40 0.19
N LEU A 123 -14.34 -20.34 -0.29
CA LEU A 123 -13.92 -18.96 -0.02
C LEU A 123 -14.10 -18.54 1.43
N LEU A 124 -15.21 -18.93 2.06
CA LEU A 124 -15.41 -18.66 3.48
C LEU A 124 -14.35 -19.35 4.35
N ALA A 125 -13.92 -20.55 3.98
CA ALA A 125 -12.82 -21.24 4.64
C ALA A 125 -11.48 -20.54 4.37
N ARG A 126 -11.22 -20.15 3.11
CA ARG A 126 -9.99 -19.50 2.68
C ARG A 126 -9.73 -18.16 3.40
N VAL A 127 -10.78 -17.41 3.70
CA VAL A 127 -10.66 -16.17 4.50
C VAL A 127 -10.69 -16.41 6.01
N ASN A 128 -10.53 -17.66 6.47
CA ASN A 128 -10.54 -18.05 7.88
C ASN A 128 -11.81 -17.62 8.64
N LEU A 129 -12.96 -17.64 7.99
CA LEU A 129 -14.23 -17.46 8.67
C LEU A 129 -14.68 -18.80 9.26
N GLU A 130 -14.82 -18.89 10.57
CA GLU A 130 -15.25 -20.12 11.25
C GLU A 130 -16.60 -20.62 10.73
N LYS A 131 -16.74 -21.94 10.51
CA LYS A 131 -17.97 -22.57 10.00
C LYS A 131 -19.20 -22.25 10.84
N THR A 132 -19.05 -22.11 12.14
CA THR A 132 -20.12 -21.74 13.08
C THR A 132 -20.72 -20.34 12.82
N ASN A 133 -20.05 -19.52 12.03
CA ASN A 133 -20.50 -18.18 11.67
C ASN A 133 -21.13 -18.11 10.27
N TRP A 134 -20.95 -19.12 9.41
CA TRP A 134 -21.41 -19.07 8.02
C TRP A 134 -22.92 -18.84 7.86
N ASP A 135 -23.72 -19.37 8.80
CA ASP A 135 -25.19 -19.29 8.81
C ASP A 135 -25.70 -18.22 9.79
N LYS A 136 -24.81 -17.34 10.30
CA LYS A 136 -25.17 -16.17 11.10
C LYS A 136 -25.34 -14.95 10.21
N GLN A 137 -26.32 -14.11 10.51
CA GLN A 137 -26.58 -12.86 9.81
C GLN A 137 -25.40 -11.89 9.94
N LEU A 138 -25.06 -11.20 8.84
CA LEU A 138 -23.92 -10.28 8.75
C LEU A 138 -24.00 -9.11 9.75
N ARG A 139 -25.20 -8.65 10.12
CA ARG A 139 -25.39 -7.64 11.19
C ARG A 139 -24.85 -8.04 12.57
N LYS A 140 -24.57 -9.31 12.77
CA LYS A 140 -24.01 -9.85 14.03
C LYS A 140 -22.48 -10.01 13.96
N PHE A 141 -21.88 -9.65 12.83
CA PHE A 141 -20.45 -9.81 12.61
C PHE A 141 -19.67 -8.65 13.18
N SER A 142 -18.46 -8.96 13.67
CA SER A 142 -17.46 -7.93 13.97
C SER A 142 -16.94 -7.30 12.67
N LYS A 143 -16.31 -6.13 12.78
CA LYS A 143 -15.67 -5.47 11.62
C LYS A 143 -14.69 -6.40 10.90
N GLY A 144 -13.88 -7.16 11.65
CA GLY A 144 -12.94 -8.13 11.08
C GLY A 144 -13.62 -9.29 10.36
N MET A 145 -14.74 -9.80 10.86
CA MET A 145 -15.52 -10.83 10.16
C MET A 145 -16.14 -10.29 8.88
N LEU A 146 -16.68 -9.06 8.89
CA LEU A 146 -17.18 -8.41 7.68
C LEU A 146 -16.09 -8.19 6.65
N GLN A 147 -14.89 -7.80 7.09
CA GLN A 147 -13.73 -7.64 6.20
C GLN A 147 -13.35 -8.94 5.49
N ARG A 148 -13.37 -10.08 6.21
CA ARG A 148 -13.13 -11.41 5.64
C ARG A 148 -14.19 -11.78 4.60
N VAL A 149 -15.46 -11.52 4.86
CA VAL A 149 -16.54 -11.74 3.89
C VAL A 149 -16.36 -10.85 2.66
N GLY A 150 -15.95 -9.60 2.83
CA GLY A 150 -15.64 -8.68 1.72
C GLY A 150 -14.46 -9.16 0.87
N LEU A 151 -13.41 -9.70 1.49
CA LEU A 151 -12.30 -10.33 0.76
C LEU A 151 -12.77 -11.56 -0.01
N ALA A 152 -13.57 -12.43 0.59
CA ALA A 152 -14.15 -13.59 -0.11
C ALA A 152 -15.01 -13.15 -1.31
N GLN A 153 -15.84 -12.12 -1.14
CA GLN A 153 -16.62 -11.52 -2.22
C GLN A 153 -15.74 -11.01 -3.35
N ALA A 154 -14.63 -10.32 -3.02
CA ALA A 154 -13.74 -9.73 -4.02
C ALA A 154 -13.05 -10.78 -4.92
N ILE A 155 -13.04 -12.05 -4.53
CA ILE A 155 -12.38 -13.13 -5.28
C ILE A 155 -13.35 -14.23 -5.74
N VAL A 156 -14.67 -13.98 -5.65
CA VAL A 156 -15.69 -15.00 -5.97
C VAL A 156 -15.69 -15.43 -7.44
N ASN A 157 -15.40 -14.47 -8.34
CA ASN A 157 -15.36 -14.62 -9.79
C ASN A 157 -13.99 -15.04 -10.35
N GLU A 158 -13.06 -15.48 -9.50
CA GLU A 158 -11.68 -15.82 -9.91
C GLU A 158 -10.98 -14.72 -10.72
N PRO A 159 -10.93 -13.50 -10.21
CA PRO A 159 -10.46 -12.36 -10.95
C PRO A 159 -8.98 -12.49 -11.34
N GLU A 160 -8.59 -11.82 -12.43
CA GLU A 160 -7.20 -11.67 -12.85
C GLU A 160 -6.50 -10.54 -12.11
N ILE A 161 -7.29 -9.51 -11.73
CA ILE A 161 -6.84 -8.39 -10.91
C ILE A 161 -7.79 -8.14 -9.75
N VAL A 162 -7.23 -7.88 -8.56
CA VAL A 162 -7.99 -7.58 -7.35
C VAL A 162 -7.60 -6.19 -6.85
N PHE A 163 -8.59 -5.30 -6.75
CA PHE A 163 -8.45 -3.99 -6.14
C PHE A 163 -8.87 -4.05 -4.68
N LEU A 164 -7.99 -3.62 -3.78
CA LEU A 164 -8.21 -3.64 -2.34
C LEU A 164 -8.02 -2.23 -1.77
N ASP A 165 -9.09 -1.64 -1.27
CA ASP A 165 -9.04 -0.33 -0.61
C ASP A 165 -8.96 -0.50 0.90
N GLU A 166 -7.79 -0.21 1.49
CA GLU A 166 -7.51 -0.34 2.92
C GLU A 166 -7.85 -1.75 3.49
N PRO A 167 -7.36 -2.86 2.90
CA PRO A 167 -7.84 -4.21 3.22
C PRO A 167 -7.60 -4.65 4.66
N MET A 168 -6.65 -4.03 5.36
CA MET A 168 -6.28 -4.36 6.75
C MET A 168 -6.84 -3.37 7.77
N SER A 169 -7.67 -2.41 7.34
CA SER A 169 -8.24 -1.39 8.23
C SER A 169 -9.13 -2.01 9.31
N GLY A 170 -8.82 -1.67 10.57
CA GLY A 170 -9.62 -2.10 11.73
C GLY A 170 -9.50 -3.57 12.09
N LEU A 171 -8.50 -4.27 11.56
CA LEU A 171 -8.14 -5.62 11.97
C LEU A 171 -7.14 -5.60 13.13
N ASP A 172 -7.23 -6.61 13.99
CA ASP A 172 -6.21 -6.93 14.98
C ASP A 172 -4.93 -7.49 14.31
N PRO A 173 -3.81 -7.62 15.03
CA PRO A 173 -2.56 -8.11 14.46
C PRO A 173 -2.66 -9.49 13.79
N VAL A 174 -3.51 -10.39 14.33
CA VAL A 174 -3.72 -11.73 13.77
C VAL A 174 -4.48 -11.62 12.45
N GLY A 175 -5.59 -10.89 12.44
CA GLY A 175 -6.38 -10.66 11.23
C GLY A 175 -5.59 -9.97 10.12
N ARG A 176 -4.71 -9.00 10.46
CA ARG A 176 -3.79 -8.38 9.49
C ARG A 176 -2.85 -9.39 8.86
N ARG A 177 -2.27 -10.31 9.67
CA ARG A 177 -1.39 -11.36 9.15
C ARG A 177 -2.14 -12.27 8.17
N GLU A 178 -3.34 -12.72 8.53
CA GLU A 178 -4.14 -13.58 7.66
C GLU A 178 -4.51 -12.92 6.33
N VAL A 179 -4.84 -11.63 6.35
CA VAL A 179 -5.10 -10.87 5.12
C VAL A 179 -3.82 -10.73 4.28
N ARG A 180 -2.66 -10.50 4.90
CA ARG A 180 -1.38 -10.48 4.19
C ARG A 180 -1.06 -11.82 3.54
N ASP A 181 -1.28 -12.91 4.27
CA ASP A 181 -1.05 -14.27 3.76
C ASP A 181 -1.96 -14.55 2.55
N LEU A 182 -3.25 -14.15 2.62
CA LEU A 182 -4.19 -14.26 1.50
C LEU A 182 -3.75 -13.45 0.27
N ILE A 183 -3.28 -12.21 0.47
CA ILE A 183 -2.79 -11.36 -0.62
C ILE A 183 -1.54 -11.97 -1.28
N ALA A 184 -0.62 -12.50 -0.48
CA ALA A 184 0.56 -13.19 -0.99
C ALA A 184 0.19 -14.49 -1.76
N GLU A 185 -0.81 -15.22 -1.28
CA GLU A 185 -1.35 -16.40 -1.96
C GLU A 185 -1.96 -16.02 -3.32
N LEU A 186 -2.79 -14.98 -3.41
CA LEU A 186 -3.35 -14.50 -4.68
C LEU A 186 -2.25 -14.17 -5.70
N ARG A 187 -1.16 -13.53 -5.27
CA ARG A 187 0.00 -13.30 -6.13
C ARG A 187 0.64 -14.62 -6.60
N SER A 188 0.81 -15.60 -5.71
CA SER A 188 1.40 -16.89 -6.05
C SER A 188 0.56 -17.68 -7.07
N GLU A 189 -0.74 -17.42 -7.12
CA GLU A 189 -1.68 -17.91 -8.15
C GLU A 189 -1.58 -17.14 -9.48
N GLY A 190 -0.66 -16.18 -9.60
CA GLY A 190 -0.48 -15.36 -10.80
C GLY A 190 -1.43 -14.18 -10.93
N LYS A 191 -2.23 -13.88 -9.90
CA LYS A 191 -3.14 -12.73 -9.90
C LYS A 191 -2.37 -11.43 -9.62
N THR A 192 -2.87 -10.34 -10.16
CA THR A 192 -2.36 -9.00 -9.83
C THR A 192 -3.19 -8.41 -8.70
N VAL A 193 -2.52 -7.84 -7.71
CA VAL A 193 -3.20 -7.16 -6.60
C VAL A 193 -2.82 -5.68 -6.59
N PHE A 194 -3.82 -4.80 -6.66
CA PHE A 194 -3.67 -3.37 -6.48
C PHE A 194 -4.21 -2.99 -5.10
N MET A 195 -3.34 -2.66 -4.17
CA MET A 195 -3.70 -2.38 -2.79
C MET A 195 -3.48 -0.91 -2.44
N CYS A 196 -4.54 -0.21 -2.01
CA CYS A 196 -4.42 1.11 -1.40
C CYS A 196 -4.17 0.98 0.10
N SER A 197 -3.23 1.75 0.63
CA SER A 197 -3.00 1.87 2.06
C SER A 197 -2.46 3.25 2.44
N HIS A 198 -2.72 3.68 3.66
CA HIS A 198 -2.03 4.80 4.30
C HIS A 198 -0.99 4.32 5.31
N ILE A 199 -0.83 3.01 5.48
CA ILE A 199 0.09 2.38 6.42
C ILE A 199 1.30 1.85 5.67
N LEU A 200 2.44 2.48 5.90
CA LEU A 200 3.69 2.19 5.22
C LEU A 200 4.15 0.75 5.43
N SER A 201 4.08 0.25 6.67
CA SER A 201 4.53 -1.11 7.00
C SER A 201 3.76 -2.21 6.28
N ASP A 202 2.50 -1.98 5.93
CA ASP A 202 1.72 -2.96 5.15
C ASP A 202 2.22 -3.04 3.70
N ILE A 203 2.57 -1.87 3.12
CA ILE A 203 3.16 -1.78 1.77
C ILE A 203 4.55 -2.41 1.74
N GLU A 204 5.40 -2.09 2.72
CA GLU A 204 6.77 -2.60 2.79
C GLU A 204 6.88 -4.13 2.89
N VAL A 205 5.92 -4.76 3.54
CA VAL A 205 5.92 -6.22 3.72
C VAL A 205 5.40 -6.98 2.52
N LEU A 206 4.45 -6.39 1.78
CA LEU A 206 3.69 -7.13 0.75
C LEU A 206 4.03 -6.76 -0.69
N CYS A 207 4.32 -5.47 -0.94
CA CYS A 207 4.33 -4.98 -2.31
C CYS A 207 5.67 -5.21 -3.02
N ASP A 208 5.59 -5.41 -4.33
CA ASP A 208 6.75 -5.46 -5.22
C ASP A 208 7.11 -4.05 -5.72
N ASN A 209 6.07 -3.31 -6.08
CA ASN A 209 6.15 -1.93 -6.58
C ASN A 209 5.18 -1.05 -5.80
N VAL A 210 5.51 0.23 -5.72
CA VAL A 210 4.69 1.22 -5.01
C VAL A 210 4.58 2.51 -5.81
N ALA A 211 3.43 3.18 -5.68
CA ALA A 211 3.27 4.58 -6.05
C ALA A 211 2.81 5.37 -4.82
N ILE A 212 3.42 6.53 -4.63
CA ILE A 212 3.08 7.47 -3.55
C ILE A 212 2.28 8.61 -4.14
N LEU A 213 1.05 8.78 -3.64
CA LEU A 213 0.15 9.83 -4.06
C LEU A 213 0.09 10.94 -3.00
N LYS A 214 0.28 12.19 -3.42
CA LYS A 214 0.25 13.36 -2.55
C LYS A 214 -0.60 14.46 -3.21
N GLY A 215 -1.65 14.89 -2.54
CA GLY A 215 -2.53 15.96 -3.05
C GLY A 215 -3.13 15.71 -4.43
N GLY A 216 -3.41 14.46 -4.78
CA GLY A 216 -3.96 14.07 -6.08
C GLY A 216 -2.92 13.87 -7.18
N GLN A 217 -1.64 14.07 -6.91
CA GLN A 217 -0.54 13.90 -7.87
C GLN A 217 0.35 12.74 -7.49
N LEU A 218 0.98 12.11 -8.48
CA LEU A 218 1.99 11.08 -8.29
C LEU A 218 3.29 11.74 -7.84
N ALA A 219 3.69 11.49 -6.59
CA ALA A 219 4.95 11.99 -6.06
C ALA A 219 6.11 11.05 -6.40
N HIS A 220 5.90 9.73 -6.28
CA HIS A 220 6.88 8.70 -6.57
C HIS A 220 6.21 7.44 -7.11
N ALA A 221 6.91 6.72 -8.00
CA ALA A 221 6.55 5.35 -8.38
C ALA A 221 7.82 4.55 -8.70
N GLY A 222 7.87 3.28 -8.28
CA GLY A 222 9.00 2.41 -8.56
C GLY A 222 8.97 1.10 -7.80
N SER A 223 9.99 0.30 -8.00
CA SER A 223 10.22 -0.93 -7.27
C SER A 223 10.49 -0.62 -5.79
N LEU A 224 9.83 -1.37 -4.89
CA LEU A 224 10.07 -1.25 -3.46
C LEU A 224 11.54 -1.55 -3.10
N ASN A 225 12.17 -2.47 -3.81
CA ASN A 225 13.59 -2.80 -3.61
C ASN A 225 14.51 -1.63 -4.00
N GLU A 226 14.22 -0.93 -5.10
CA GLU A 226 14.96 0.26 -5.51
C GLU A 226 14.79 1.41 -4.52
N LEU A 227 13.55 1.62 -4.05
CA LEU A 227 13.25 2.62 -3.03
C LEU A 227 13.91 2.31 -1.67
N ARG A 228 14.01 1.02 -1.31
CA ARG A 228 14.75 0.58 -0.11
C ARG A 228 16.26 0.68 -0.29
N ALA A 229 16.77 0.43 -1.50
CA ALA A 229 18.17 0.63 -1.83
C ALA A 229 18.57 2.12 -1.75
N GLY A 230 17.61 3.03 -1.80
CA GLY A 230 17.61 4.48 -1.64
C GLY A 230 18.96 5.20 -1.76
N GLU A 231 18.94 6.44 -2.18
CA GLU A 231 20.18 7.25 -2.15
C GLU A 231 20.75 7.32 -0.73
N LEU A 232 22.06 7.19 -0.63
CA LEU A 232 22.77 7.38 0.62
C LEU A 232 22.54 8.82 1.08
N LYS A 233 21.84 9.01 2.19
CA LYS A 233 21.64 10.34 2.78
C LYS A 233 22.86 10.80 3.54
N LEU A 234 23.33 9.90 4.42
CA LEU A 234 24.48 10.12 5.29
C LEU A 234 24.97 8.80 5.84
N ILE A 235 26.14 8.81 6.44
CA ILE A 235 26.66 7.70 7.21
C ILE A 235 26.69 8.14 8.67
N GLU A 236 25.99 7.35 9.49
CA GLU A 236 25.98 7.53 10.93
C GLU A 236 27.09 6.71 11.58
N ILE A 237 27.88 7.38 12.39
CA ILE A 237 28.96 6.77 13.15
C ILE A 237 28.67 7.00 14.64
N ILE A 238 28.58 5.90 15.41
CA ILE A 238 28.42 5.95 16.86
C ILE A 238 29.77 5.67 17.52
N ALA A 239 30.13 6.52 18.44
CA ALA A 239 31.38 6.41 19.17
C ALA A 239 31.20 6.75 20.67
N THR A 240 32.14 6.35 21.51
CA THR A 240 32.18 6.68 22.94
C THR A 240 33.58 7.11 23.38
N GLY A 241 33.69 7.67 24.58
CA GLY A 241 34.98 8.01 25.18
C GLY A 241 35.68 9.25 24.63
N ALA A 242 34.94 10.10 23.92
CA ALA A 242 35.39 11.42 23.44
C ALA A 242 34.31 12.46 23.72
N GLU A 243 34.66 13.72 23.77
CA GLU A 243 33.75 14.88 23.86
C GLU A 243 33.48 15.43 22.47
N ALA A 244 32.24 15.81 22.21
CA ALA A 244 31.80 16.28 20.88
C ALA A 244 32.61 17.48 20.39
N GLU A 245 32.84 18.47 21.25
CA GLU A 245 33.57 19.70 20.89
C GLU A 245 35.05 19.41 20.56
N VAL A 246 35.70 18.51 21.32
CA VAL A 246 37.10 18.11 21.06
C VAL A 246 37.21 17.38 19.73
N LEU A 247 36.26 16.51 19.45
CA LEU A 247 36.23 15.77 18.18
C LEU A 247 35.99 16.72 17.01
N LYS A 248 34.99 17.64 17.10
CA LYS A 248 34.73 18.65 16.05
C LYS A 248 35.96 19.44 15.68
N GLN A 249 36.75 19.90 16.67
CA GLN A 249 38.00 20.65 16.43
C GLN A 249 39.10 19.81 15.79
N THR A 250 39.04 18.48 15.97
CA THR A 250 40.03 17.54 15.44
C THR A 250 39.74 17.10 14.02
N LEU A 251 38.47 17.17 13.60
CA LEU A 251 38.04 16.81 12.26
C LEU A 251 38.32 17.95 11.25
N SER A 252 38.87 17.57 10.09
CA SER A 252 39.11 18.49 8.99
C SER A 252 38.03 18.43 7.88
N ILE A 253 36.89 17.82 8.24
CA ILE A 253 35.78 17.56 7.33
C ILE A 253 34.50 18.16 7.91
N ASP A 254 33.48 18.34 7.07
CA ASP A 254 32.16 18.75 7.50
C ASP A 254 31.41 17.54 8.06
N ALA A 255 31.33 17.46 9.38
CA ALA A 255 30.63 16.39 10.10
C ALA A 255 29.75 16.98 11.20
N ALA A 256 28.48 16.58 11.22
CA ALA A 256 27.62 16.90 12.36
C ALA A 256 27.93 15.96 13.51
N VAL A 257 28.41 16.51 14.64
CA VAL A 257 28.70 15.74 15.85
C VAL A 257 27.74 16.16 16.95
N THR A 258 27.02 15.20 17.51
CA THR A 258 26.03 15.41 18.58
C THR A 258 26.25 14.44 19.72
N ASP A 259 26.09 14.93 20.97
CA ASP A 259 26.07 14.11 22.17
C ASP A 259 24.74 13.36 22.28
N THR A 260 24.81 12.08 22.59
CA THR A 260 23.64 11.23 22.87
C THR A 260 23.82 10.50 24.21
N PRO A 261 22.76 10.00 24.85
CA PRO A 261 22.92 9.22 26.09
C PRO A 261 23.81 7.99 25.97
N SER A 262 24.01 7.48 24.75
CA SER A 262 24.83 6.29 24.45
C SER A 262 26.25 6.64 23.96
N GLY A 263 26.60 7.92 23.82
CA GLY A 263 27.88 8.40 23.32
C GLY A 263 27.74 9.49 22.27
N LEU A 264 28.69 9.55 21.35
CA LEU A 264 28.69 10.52 20.23
C LEU A 264 28.01 9.92 19.01
N ARG A 265 27.17 10.72 18.38
CA ARG A 265 26.62 10.48 17.03
C ARG A 265 27.31 11.46 16.06
N ILE A 266 27.95 10.89 15.05
CA ILE A 266 28.66 11.64 14.02
C ILE A 266 28.01 11.31 12.67
N GLU A 267 27.66 12.33 11.91
CA GLU A 267 27.01 12.19 10.60
C GLU A 267 27.92 12.78 9.53
N VAL A 268 28.21 12.00 8.49
CA VAL A 268 28.98 12.41 7.31
C VAL A 268 28.20 12.09 6.03
N SER A 269 28.38 12.92 5.02
CA SER A 269 27.65 12.80 3.75
C SER A 269 28.35 11.89 2.74
N ASP A 270 29.67 11.69 2.84
CA ASP A 270 30.46 10.88 1.90
C ASP A 270 31.16 9.73 2.65
N GLU A 271 31.21 8.58 2.01
CA GLU A 271 31.90 7.39 2.53
C GLU A 271 33.40 7.63 2.74
N LYS A 272 34.00 8.50 1.95
CA LYS A 272 35.42 8.91 2.08
C LYS A 272 35.73 9.61 3.41
N ASP A 273 34.71 10.24 4.02
CA ASP A 273 34.89 10.98 5.26
C ASP A 273 34.88 10.06 6.49
N VAL A 274 34.42 8.82 6.35
CA VAL A 274 34.41 7.82 7.44
C VAL A 274 35.80 7.56 7.97
N ASP A 275 36.81 7.41 7.09
CA ASP A 275 38.20 7.19 7.50
C ASP A 275 38.76 8.38 8.27
N ALA A 276 38.40 9.60 7.88
CA ALA A 276 38.82 10.82 8.59
C ALA A 276 38.19 10.90 9.99
N VAL A 277 36.93 10.50 10.15
CA VAL A 277 36.26 10.42 11.46
C VAL A 277 36.93 9.37 12.34
N ILE A 278 37.21 8.17 11.81
CA ILE A 278 37.90 7.11 12.54
C ILE A 278 39.29 7.55 13.00
N ALA A 279 40.03 8.23 12.12
CA ALA A 279 41.35 8.79 12.47
C ALA A 279 41.23 9.88 13.54
N GLY A 280 40.22 10.75 13.46
CA GLY A 280 39.93 11.77 14.47
C GLY A 280 39.60 11.16 15.83
N LEU A 281 38.72 10.17 15.84
CA LEU A 281 38.36 9.44 17.09
C LEU A 281 39.60 8.83 17.78
N ARG A 282 40.50 8.23 17.02
CA ARG A 282 41.75 7.68 17.59
C ARG A 282 42.63 8.72 18.27
N LYS A 283 42.71 9.95 17.70
CA LYS A 283 43.49 11.05 18.27
C LYS A 283 42.92 11.54 19.61
N VAL A 284 41.63 11.45 19.81
CA VAL A 284 40.95 11.89 21.04
C VAL A 284 40.64 10.71 21.99
N ASN A 285 41.24 9.53 21.77
CA ASN A 285 41.00 8.28 22.52
C ASN A 285 39.54 7.81 22.51
N GLY A 286 38.76 8.21 21.49
CA GLY A 286 37.41 7.73 21.28
C GLY A 286 37.39 6.30 20.77
N LYS A 287 36.32 5.58 21.09
CA LYS A 287 36.08 4.19 20.65
C LYS A 287 34.90 4.17 19.66
N LEU A 288 35.15 3.64 18.46
CA LEU A 288 34.10 3.36 17.49
C LEU A 288 33.19 2.23 17.98
N ILE A 289 31.89 2.42 17.91
CA ILE A 289 30.86 1.41 18.22
C ILE A 289 30.26 0.85 16.94
N SER A 290 29.79 1.72 16.04
CA SER A 290 29.16 1.29 14.77
C SER A 290 29.35 2.34 13.68
N VAL A 291 29.31 1.87 12.43
CA VAL A 291 29.21 2.68 11.22
C VAL A 291 28.03 2.13 10.41
N GLN A 292 27.04 2.95 10.15
CA GLN A 292 25.84 2.52 9.45
C GLN A 292 25.46 3.54 8.34
N PRO A 293 25.28 3.08 7.11
CA PRO A 293 24.74 3.95 6.06
C PRO A 293 23.24 4.22 6.34
N VAL A 294 22.87 5.46 6.44
CA VAL A 294 21.48 5.91 6.52
C VAL A 294 21.02 6.24 5.11
N ARG A 295 20.07 5.47 4.61
CA ARG A 295 19.51 5.65 3.28
C ARG A 295 18.16 6.33 3.36
N GLN A 296 17.73 6.92 2.25
CA GLN A 296 16.40 7.46 2.14
C GLN A 296 15.38 6.33 2.31
N THR A 297 14.44 6.51 3.24
CA THR A 297 13.39 5.54 3.52
C THR A 297 12.12 5.89 2.76
N LEU A 298 11.21 4.91 2.61
CA LEU A 298 9.85 5.18 2.12
C LEU A 298 9.11 6.18 3.01
N GLU A 299 9.39 6.18 4.32
CA GLU A 299 8.80 7.14 5.26
C GLU A 299 9.23 8.58 4.94
N ASP A 300 10.50 8.78 4.60
CA ASP A 300 11.00 10.09 4.16
C ASP A 300 10.30 10.58 2.89
N LEU A 301 10.13 9.69 1.91
CA LEU A 301 9.43 10.00 0.65
C LEU A 301 7.94 10.28 0.87
N PHE A 302 7.34 9.64 1.87
CA PHE A 302 5.95 9.86 2.24
C PHE A 302 5.75 11.18 2.98
N MET A 303 6.72 11.58 3.82
CA MET A 303 6.66 12.80 4.64
C MET A 303 7.13 14.05 3.87
N SER A 304 8.01 13.92 2.87
CA SER A 304 8.46 15.02 2.00
C SER A 304 7.35 15.49 1.05
#